data_7c6f24b0c711a7da4bd49ae65ed759be
#
_entry.id   7c6f24b0c711a7da4bd49ae65ed759be
#
_cell.length_a   1.000
_cell.length_b   1.000
_cell.length_c   1.000
_cell.angle_alpha   90.00
_cell.angle_beta   90.00
_cell.angle_gamma   90.00
#
_symmetry.space_group_name_H-M   'P 1'
#
loop_
_entity.id
_entity.type
_entity.pdbx_description
1 polymer ?
#
loop_
_entity_poly.entity_id
_entity_poly.type
_entity_poly.pdbx_seq_one_letter_code
_entity_poly.pdbx_strand_id
1 'polypeptide(L)'
;MIDQQGMMKNIADRVIEKMKEEPVYVPEGEDEEEMTKALQKHLKSSRGSQKKTNMIKESEHLLPIQPHEFDREPDLFNVQNGYLDLRTGKLHEHDKTKFFTKVSSVEYTDKMDCPLWMDFLHQIFDGDQKLIEYIQRAIGYSLSGSTEEQVMFILHGNGRNGKSVFLDVITEIFGNYATNIQPQTIMVKQQSSGANSDIARLDGARLVTTTEPNEGVRLDEGLVKQLTGGDKVTARFLYENEFDFMPQFKLWMATNHKPIIRGTDDGIWRRLAIIPFTVQIPKEQVDKRLKHKLRRELKAILNWAVEGYIKWRKDGLQEPQIIQDQREEYRTEMDAIEAFIEECCEREVQGKVQAKKLYQIYRDWASENGQYMMSNTKFGREMGKKFHKSKGRVIHYTGIKLLEEYEKPFFKLGY
;
A
#
# COMPACT_ATOMS: atom_id res chain seq x y z
N MET A 1 6.04 -13.44 -18.52
CA MET A 1 6.39 -11.99 -18.56
C MET A 1 5.75 -11.40 -19.81
N ILE A 2 4.91 -10.40 -19.68
CA ILE A 2 4.34 -9.71 -20.85
C ILE A 2 5.41 -8.74 -21.35
N ASP A 3 5.95 -8.99 -22.55
CA ASP A 3 6.89 -8.08 -23.22
C ASP A 3 6.14 -6.84 -23.74
N GLN A 4 5.84 -5.91 -22.85
CA GLN A 4 5.10 -4.68 -23.17
C GLN A 4 5.88 -3.72 -24.08
N GLN A 5 7.19 -3.89 -24.21
CA GLN A 5 8.06 -3.01 -25.00
C GLN A 5 8.50 -3.62 -26.33
N GLY A 6 8.07 -4.82 -26.65
CA GLY A 6 8.45 -5.51 -27.89
C GLY A 6 9.93 -5.92 -27.91
N MET A 7 10.61 -6.01 -26.77
CA MET A 7 12.02 -6.36 -26.67
C MET A 7 12.33 -7.71 -27.28
N MET A 8 11.45 -8.71 -27.09
CA MET A 8 11.64 -10.03 -27.66
C MET A 8 11.59 -10.01 -29.17
N LYS A 9 10.72 -9.17 -29.78
CA LYS A 9 10.71 -8.95 -31.25
C LYS A 9 12.00 -8.29 -31.74
N ASN A 10 12.57 -7.36 -30.98
CA ASN A 10 13.87 -6.75 -31.30
C ASN A 10 15.01 -7.77 -31.18
N ILE A 11 14.95 -8.70 -30.22
CA ILE A 11 15.91 -9.81 -30.12
C ILE A 11 15.78 -10.73 -31.36
N ALA A 12 14.55 -11.07 -31.74
CA ALA A 12 14.29 -11.87 -32.92
C ALA A 12 14.83 -11.20 -34.19
N ASP A 13 14.69 -9.87 -34.34
CA ASP A 13 15.29 -9.15 -35.45
C ASP A 13 16.82 -9.23 -35.45
N ARG A 14 17.45 -9.07 -34.28
CA ARG A 14 18.92 -9.23 -34.15
C ARG A 14 19.39 -10.63 -34.46
N VAL A 15 18.65 -11.66 -34.08
CA VAL A 15 18.96 -13.03 -34.46
C VAL A 15 18.96 -13.20 -35.98
N ILE A 16 17.91 -12.70 -36.65
CA ILE A 16 17.82 -12.75 -38.13
C ILE A 16 18.97 -11.98 -38.79
N GLU A 17 19.38 -10.83 -38.23
CA GLU A 17 20.57 -10.10 -38.78
C GLU A 17 21.86 -10.91 -38.61
N LYS A 18 22.06 -11.57 -37.43
CA LYS A 18 23.23 -12.44 -37.22
C LYS A 18 23.25 -13.67 -38.14
N MET A 19 22.09 -14.25 -38.44
CA MET A 19 22.00 -15.36 -39.39
C MET A 19 22.50 -15.00 -40.78
N LYS A 20 22.58 -13.72 -41.18
CA LYS A 20 23.19 -13.28 -42.46
C LYS A 20 24.70 -13.40 -42.45
N GLU A 21 25.31 -13.34 -41.27
CA GLU A 21 26.77 -13.39 -41.09
C GLU A 21 27.28 -14.83 -41.02
N GLU A 22 26.36 -15.83 -40.85
CA GLU A 22 26.73 -17.23 -40.82
C GLU A 22 27.11 -17.75 -42.18
N PRO A 23 28.17 -18.58 -42.28
CA PRO A 23 28.56 -19.20 -43.54
C PRO A 23 27.46 -20.19 -44.01
N VAL A 24 27.21 -20.20 -45.30
CA VAL A 24 26.24 -21.12 -45.90
C VAL A 24 26.81 -22.55 -45.75
N TYR A 25 26.10 -23.43 -45.04
CA TYR A 25 26.42 -24.85 -45.02
C TYR A 25 25.95 -25.50 -46.32
N VAL A 26 26.87 -26.06 -47.12
CA VAL A 26 26.55 -26.78 -48.35
C VAL A 26 26.81 -28.26 -48.13
N PRO A 27 25.78 -29.13 -48.08
CA PRO A 27 25.94 -30.56 -47.99
C PRO A 27 26.67 -31.10 -49.23
N GLU A 28 27.34 -32.24 -49.05
CA GLU A 28 28.08 -32.90 -50.16
C GLU A 28 27.13 -33.27 -51.31
N GLY A 29 27.40 -32.73 -52.49
CA GLY A 29 26.59 -32.96 -53.68
C GLY A 29 25.49 -31.89 -53.96
N GLU A 30 25.37 -30.88 -53.12
CA GLU A 30 24.42 -29.77 -53.31
C GLU A 30 25.12 -28.56 -53.93
N ASP A 31 24.35 -27.69 -54.64
CA ASP A 31 24.83 -26.48 -55.27
C ASP A 31 24.90 -25.29 -54.29
N GLU A 32 26.04 -24.71 -54.11
CA GLU A 32 26.26 -23.54 -53.23
C GLU A 32 25.37 -22.33 -53.60
N GLU A 33 25.14 -22.12 -54.90
CA GLU A 33 24.28 -21.03 -55.34
C GLU A 33 22.80 -21.24 -54.98
N GLU A 34 22.32 -22.49 -55.08
CA GLU A 34 20.96 -22.86 -54.66
C GLU A 34 20.80 -22.74 -53.15
N MET A 35 21.76 -23.18 -52.37
CA MET A 35 21.73 -23.09 -50.92
C MET A 35 21.79 -21.63 -50.45
N THR A 36 22.59 -20.80 -51.09
CA THR A 36 22.63 -19.34 -50.84
C THR A 36 21.30 -18.68 -51.12
N LYS A 37 20.65 -18.99 -52.25
CA LYS A 37 19.29 -18.50 -52.58
C LYS A 37 18.25 -18.96 -51.58
N ALA A 38 18.34 -20.20 -51.16
CA ALA A 38 17.44 -20.78 -50.09
C ALA A 38 17.58 -20.04 -48.77
N LEU A 39 18.83 -19.78 -48.32
CA LEU A 39 19.12 -18.99 -47.13
C LEU A 39 18.55 -17.56 -47.24
N GLN A 40 18.79 -16.88 -48.35
CA GLN A 40 18.24 -15.53 -48.54
C GLN A 40 16.72 -15.49 -48.52
N LYS A 41 16.06 -16.50 -49.12
CA LYS A 41 14.60 -16.65 -49.08
C LYS A 41 14.13 -16.91 -47.63
N HIS A 42 14.83 -17.78 -46.87
CA HIS A 42 14.54 -18.04 -45.47
C HIS A 42 14.67 -16.78 -44.62
N LEU A 43 15.79 -16.04 -44.72
CA LEU A 43 16.00 -14.77 -44.02
C LEU A 43 14.91 -13.74 -44.32
N LYS A 44 14.54 -13.58 -45.59
CA LYS A 44 13.42 -12.70 -45.99
C LYS A 44 12.09 -13.12 -45.36
N SER A 45 11.79 -14.43 -45.38
CA SER A 45 10.59 -14.99 -44.78
C SER A 45 10.56 -14.80 -43.26
N SER A 46 11.69 -15.01 -42.59
CA SER A 46 11.84 -14.92 -41.11
C SER A 46 11.57 -13.52 -40.56
N ARG A 47 11.68 -12.47 -41.35
CA ARG A 47 11.34 -11.10 -40.98
C ARG A 47 9.82 -10.87 -40.80
N GLY A 48 8.98 -11.81 -41.29
CA GLY A 48 7.54 -11.72 -41.12
C GLY A 48 7.14 -11.76 -39.64
N SER A 49 6.14 -10.95 -39.27
CA SER A 49 5.69 -10.85 -37.86
C SER A 49 5.30 -12.20 -37.26
N GLN A 50 4.58 -13.03 -38.01
CA GLN A 50 4.17 -14.37 -37.56
C GLN A 50 5.37 -15.28 -37.32
N LYS A 51 6.41 -15.24 -38.19
CA LYS A 51 7.62 -16.05 -38.02
C LYS A 51 8.42 -15.65 -36.80
N LYS A 52 8.53 -14.34 -36.54
CA LYS A 52 9.15 -13.83 -35.30
C LYS A 52 8.38 -14.26 -34.07
N THR A 53 7.05 -14.18 -34.10
CA THR A 53 6.20 -14.67 -32.99
C THR A 53 6.37 -16.16 -32.73
N ASN A 54 6.41 -16.97 -33.79
CA ASN A 54 6.63 -18.40 -33.68
C ASN A 54 8.02 -18.72 -33.10
N MET A 55 9.08 -18.03 -33.58
CA MET A 55 10.44 -18.19 -33.06
C MET A 55 10.53 -17.89 -31.56
N ILE A 56 9.89 -16.82 -31.11
CA ILE A 56 9.84 -16.46 -29.69
C ILE A 56 9.11 -17.58 -28.92
N LYS A 57 7.95 -17.98 -29.39
CA LYS A 57 7.14 -19.04 -28.73
C LYS A 57 7.87 -20.37 -28.66
N GLU A 58 8.55 -20.79 -29.73
CA GLU A 58 9.35 -22.01 -29.74
C GLU A 58 10.59 -21.94 -28.85
N SER A 59 11.07 -20.73 -28.51
CA SER A 59 12.20 -20.57 -27.57
C SER A 59 11.79 -20.61 -26.10
N GLU A 60 10.49 -20.47 -25.75
CA GLU A 60 10.01 -20.41 -24.36
C GLU A 60 10.38 -21.66 -23.56
N HIS A 61 10.27 -22.85 -24.18
CA HIS A 61 10.57 -24.12 -23.49
C HIS A 61 12.08 -24.34 -23.22
N LEU A 62 12.97 -23.56 -23.85
CA LEU A 62 14.43 -23.61 -23.64
C LEU A 62 14.86 -22.74 -22.45
N LEU A 63 14.00 -21.83 -22.01
CA LEU A 63 14.30 -20.85 -20.97
C LEU A 63 13.20 -20.89 -19.87
N PRO A 64 12.92 -22.08 -19.28
CA PRO A 64 11.89 -22.16 -18.26
C PRO A 64 12.32 -21.41 -17.00
N ILE A 65 11.44 -20.54 -16.51
CA ILE A 65 11.59 -19.88 -15.21
C ILE A 65 10.21 -19.87 -14.52
N GLN A 66 10.20 -20.19 -13.25
CA GLN A 66 8.95 -20.19 -12.49
C GLN A 66 8.66 -18.78 -11.93
N PRO A 67 7.39 -18.36 -11.84
CA PRO A 67 7.03 -17.04 -11.32
C PRO A 67 7.65 -16.71 -9.96
N HIS A 68 7.79 -17.68 -9.07
CA HIS A 68 8.38 -17.50 -7.73
C HIS A 68 9.90 -17.32 -7.71
N GLU A 69 10.57 -17.46 -8.84
CA GLU A 69 12.02 -17.21 -8.97
C GLU A 69 12.32 -15.72 -9.25
N PHE A 70 11.30 -14.94 -9.69
CA PHE A 70 11.45 -13.51 -9.88
C PHE A 70 11.37 -12.77 -8.55
N ASP A 71 12.17 -11.69 -8.41
CA ASP A 71 12.20 -10.80 -7.25
C ASP A 71 12.24 -11.55 -5.90
N ARG A 72 12.91 -12.70 -5.89
CA ARG A 72 12.87 -13.69 -4.80
C ARG A 72 13.47 -13.18 -3.50
N GLU A 73 14.46 -12.29 -3.57
CA GLU A 73 15.21 -11.84 -2.41
C GLU A 73 14.62 -10.51 -1.87
N PRO A 74 13.89 -10.52 -0.73
CA PRO A 74 13.21 -9.36 -0.24
C PRO A 74 14.12 -8.21 0.19
N ASP A 75 15.37 -8.51 0.54
CA ASP A 75 16.37 -7.55 1.00
C ASP A 75 17.24 -6.99 -0.13
N LEU A 76 17.01 -7.40 -1.37
CA LEU A 76 17.68 -6.83 -2.53
C LEU A 76 16.79 -5.77 -3.21
N PHE A 77 17.38 -4.65 -3.58
CA PHE A 77 16.69 -3.55 -4.24
C PHE A 77 17.44 -3.13 -5.50
N ASN A 78 16.84 -3.34 -6.66
CA ASN A 78 17.48 -3.07 -7.95
C ASN A 78 17.42 -1.57 -8.28
N VAL A 79 18.54 -0.98 -8.67
CA VAL A 79 18.72 0.44 -8.99
C VAL A 79 19.32 0.61 -10.38
N GLN A 80 19.44 1.84 -10.89
CA GLN A 80 19.90 2.09 -12.28
C GLN A 80 21.34 1.64 -12.53
N ASN A 81 22.19 1.65 -11.51
CA ASN A 81 23.62 1.34 -11.64
C ASN A 81 24.03 0.02 -10.92
N GLY A 82 23.06 -0.85 -10.60
CA GLY A 82 23.33 -2.12 -9.95
C GLY A 82 22.18 -2.61 -9.09
N TYR A 83 22.45 -3.39 -8.07
CA TYR A 83 21.47 -3.70 -7.02
C TYR A 83 22.07 -3.51 -5.63
N LEU A 84 21.23 -3.12 -4.69
CA LEU A 84 21.59 -2.92 -3.29
C LEU A 84 21.29 -4.18 -2.49
N ASP A 85 22.23 -4.65 -1.69
CA ASP A 85 21.93 -5.46 -0.51
C ASP A 85 21.59 -4.50 0.63
N LEU A 86 20.31 -4.37 0.93
CA LEU A 86 19.81 -3.45 1.96
C LEU A 86 20.35 -3.76 3.35
N ARG A 87 20.69 -5.03 3.63
CA ARG A 87 21.25 -5.46 4.94
C ARG A 87 22.61 -4.85 5.21
N THR A 88 23.38 -4.64 4.16
CA THR A 88 24.76 -4.14 4.24
C THR A 88 24.89 -2.71 3.72
N GLY A 89 23.88 -2.19 3.00
CA GLY A 89 23.93 -0.93 2.29
C GLY A 89 24.90 -0.92 1.09
N LYS A 90 25.39 -2.10 0.65
CA LYS A 90 26.36 -2.20 -0.42
C LYS A 90 25.70 -2.30 -1.79
N LEU A 91 26.25 -1.54 -2.74
CA LEU A 91 25.92 -1.64 -4.16
C LEU A 91 26.73 -2.78 -4.80
N HIS A 92 26.08 -3.60 -5.58
CA HIS A 92 26.65 -4.66 -6.41
C HIS A 92 26.35 -4.39 -7.88
N GLU A 93 27.19 -4.91 -8.78
CA GLU A 93 26.90 -4.87 -10.22
C GLU A 93 25.64 -5.66 -10.57
N HIS A 94 24.98 -5.28 -11.67
CA HIS A 94 23.80 -6.02 -12.14
C HIS A 94 24.11 -7.49 -12.37
N ASP A 95 23.29 -8.36 -11.79
CA ASP A 95 23.40 -9.80 -11.92
C ASP A 95 22.11 -10.38 -12.51
N LYS A 96 22.20 -10.94 -13.72
CA LYS A 96 21.07 -11.54 -14.43
C LYS A 96 20.46 -12.74 -13.69
N THR A 97 21.21 -13.39 -12.79
CA THR A 97 20.73 -14.55 -12.01
C THR A 97 19.80 -14.15 -10.88
N LYS A 98 19.70 -12.87 -10.55
CA LYS A 98 18.77 -12.33 -9.54
C LYS A 98 17.35 -12.15 -10.06
N PHE A 99 17.14 -12.24 -11.35
CA PHE A 99 15.83 -12.17 -12.01
C PHE A 99 14.95 -11.01 -11.54
N PHE A 100 15.54 -9.82 -11.38
CA PHE A 100 14.76 -8.64 -11.04
C PHE A 100 13.78 -8.27 -12.15
N THR A 101 12.51 -8.05 -11.79
CA THR A 101 11.48 -7.55 -12.70
C THR A 101 11.21 -6.05 -12.50
N LYS A 102 11.71 -5.50 -11.41
CA LYS A 102 11.54 -4.11 -11.00
C LYS A 102 12.89 -3.41 -10.90
N VAL A 103 12.85 -2.09 -11.05
CA VAL A 103 14.03 -1.22 -10.90
C VAL A 103 13.60 0.14 -10.38
N SER A 104 14.38 0.69 -9.45
CA SER A 104 14.27 2.09 -9.02
C SER A 104 14.54 3.03 -10.19
N SER A 105 13.97 4.21 -10.19
CA SER A 105 14.29 5.26 -11.19
C SER A 105 15.62 5.95 -10.92
N VAL A 106 16.30 5.63 -9.82
CA VAL A 106 17.45 6.36 -9.29
C VAL A 106 18.70 5.47 -9.30
N GLU A 107 19.86 6.04 -9.57
CA GLU A 107 21.16 5.45 -9.25
C GLU A 107 21.44 5.59 -7.75
N TYR A 108 22.12 4.63 -7.18
CA TYR A 108 22.59 4.71 -5.80
C TYR A 108 23.99 5.27 -5.73
N THR A 109 24.21 6.14 -4.75
CA THR A 109 25.51 6.68 -4.37
C THR A 109 25.55 6.77 -2.85
N ASP A 110 26.54 6.16 -2.23
CA ASP A 110 26.72 6.22 -0.78
C ASP A 110 27.21 7.60 -0.31
N LYS A 111 27.01 7.88 0.99
CA LYS A 111 27.55 9.06 1.67
C LYS A 111 27.18 10.40 1.00
N MET A 112 25.94 10.56 0.62
CA MET A 112 25.44 11.77 0.01
C MET A 112 24.42 12.46 0.92
N ASP A 113 24.62 13.73 1.24
CA ASP A 113 23.69 14.54 2.05
C ASP A 113 22.49 15.02 1.24
N CYS A 114 21.32 15.11 1.90
CA CYS A 114 20.08 15.61 1.30
C CYS A 114 19.52 16.79 2.13
N PRO A 115 20.21 17.94 2.17
CA PRO A 115 19.84 19.06 3.05
C PRO A 115 18.44 19.61 2.75
N LEU A 116 18.05 19.76 1.49
CA LEU A 116 16.73 20.26 1.14
C LEU A 116 15.61 19.28 1.55
N TRP A 117 15.88 17.98 1.45
CA TRP A 117 14.95 16.96 1.95
C TRP A 117 14.81 17.04 3.46
N MET A 118 15.91 17.18 4.20
CA MET A 118 15.88 17.31 5.66
C MET A 118 15.18 18.59 6.10
N ASP A 119 15.44 19.72 5.45
CA ASP A 119 14.74 20.98 5.71
C ASP A 119 13.23 20.82 5.46
N PHE A 120 12.86 20.15 4.39
CA PHE A 120 11.46 19.85 4.08
C PHE A 120 10.81 18.97 5.16
N LEU A 121 11.48 17.92 5.63
CA LEU A 121 10.97 17.08 6.71
C LEU A 121 10.82 17.86 8.01
N HIS A 122 11.81 18.66 8.38
CA HIS A 122 11.72 19.54 9.56
C HIS A 122 10.55 20.52 9.45
N GLN A 123 10.31 21.07 8.29
CA GLN A 123 9.18 21.97 8.06
C GLN A 123 7.83 21.27 8.23
N ILE A 124 7.61 20.10 7.61
CA ILE A 124 6.30 19.43 7.63
C ILE A 124 5.99 18.69 8.92
N PHE A 125 7.02 18.35 9.71
CA PHE A 125 6.90 17.65 11.00
C PHE A 125 7.24 18.55 12.19
N ASP A 126 7.28 19.87 12.02
CA ASP A 126 7.55 20.87 13.07
C ASP A 126 8.82 20.58 13.87
N GLY A 127 9.85 20.06 13.21
CA GLY A 127 11.12 19.72 13.84
C GLY A 127 11.10 18.48 14.75
N ASP A 128 10.01 17.70 14.79
CA ASP A 128 9.95 16.48 15.60
C ASP A 128 10.94 15.41 15.09
N GLN A 129 12.11 15.38 15.70
CA GLN A 129 13.21 14.50 15.34
C GLN A 129 12.83 13.01 15.48
N LYS A 130 12.02 12.64 16.47
CA LYS A 130 11.59 11.24 16.67
C LYS A 130 10.67 10.79 15.54
N LEU A 131 9.79 11.67 15.11
CA LEU A 131 8.90 11.41 13.98
C LEU A 131 9.70 11.31 12.67
N ILE A 132 10.67 12.19 12.44
CA ILE A 132 11.57 12.15 11.27
C ILE A 132 12.36 10.85 11.24
N GLU A 133 12.91 10.40 12.35
CA GLU A 133 13.62 9.11 12.45
C GLU A 133 12.70 7.92 12.20
N TYR A 134 11.47 7.96 12.71
CA TYR A 134 10.45 6.95 12.40
C TYR A 134 10.14 6.90 10.91
N ILE A 135 9.95 8.05 10.27
CA ILE A 135 9.72 8.15 8.81
C ILE A 135 10.92 7.59 8.03
N GLN A 136 12.14 7.87 8.46
CA GLN A 136 13.35 7.30 7.86
C GLN A 136 13.31 5.76 7.88
N ARG A 137 13.00 5.17 9.03
CA ARG A 137 12.86 3.72 9.17
C ARG A 137 11.69 3.17 8.35
N ALA A 138 10.56 3.85 8.33
CA ALA A 138 9.38 3.44 7.58
C ALA A 138 9.60 3.42 6.06
N ILE A 139 10.29 4.44 5.52
CA ILE A 139 10.67 4.47 4.11
C ILE A 139 11.74 3.40 3.84
N GLY A 140 12.73 3.26 4.70
CA GLY A 140 13.75 2.22 4.60
C GLY A 140 13.14 0.82 4.62
N TYR A 141 12.27 0.52 5.57
CA TYR A 141 11.48 -0.71 5.61
C TYR A 141 10.70 -0.94 4.32
N SER A 142 10.16 0.13 3.74
CA SER A 142 9.40 0.05 2.50
C SER A 142 10.27 -0.34 1.30
N LEU A 143 11.59 -0.10 1.30
CA LEU A 143 12.50 -0.59 0.25
C LEU A 143 12.55 -2.12 0.19
N SER A 144 12.37 -2.80 1.31
CA SER A 144 12.39 -4.27 1.38
C SER A 144 11.07 -4.91 0.94
N GLY A 145 11.09 -6.22 0.72
CA GLY A 145 9.90 -7.05 0.53
C GLY A 145 9.31 -7.62 1.82
N SER A 146 9.87 -7.29 2.99
CA SER A 146 9.36 -7.76 4.28
C SER A 146 8.01 -7.12 4.61
N THR A 147 7.11 -7.91 5.19
CA THR A 147 5.82 -7.48 5.73
C THR A 147 5.70 -7.74 7.24
N GLU A 148 6.84 -7.96 7.93
CA GLU A 148 6.86 -8.39 9.34
C GLU A 148 6.25 -7.39 10.31
N GLU A 149 6.29 -6.08 10.02
CA GLU A 149 5.65 -5.05 10.83
C GLU A 149 4.12 -5.01 10.66
N GLN A 150 3.59 -5.64 9.63
CA GLN A 150 2.15 -5.71 9.35
C GLN A 150 1.46 -4.34 9.38
N VAL A 151 2.08 -3.30 8.83
CA VAL A 151 1.67 -1.91 8.99
C VAL A 151 1.14 -1.29 7.69
N MET A 152 0.16 -0.42 7.83
CA MET A 152 -0.32 0.54 6.83
C MET A 152 -0.06 1.94 7.35
N PHE A 153 0.61 2.77 6.56
CA PHE A 153 0.93 4.16 6.88
C PHE A 153 -0.16 5.09 6.35
N ILE A 154 -0.74 5.91 7.22
CA ILE A 154 -1.77 6.89 6.87
C ILE A 154 -1.22 8.28 7.15
N LEU A 155 -0.95 9.03 6.08
CA LEU A 155 -0.56 10.44 6.15
C LEU A 155 -1.82 11.28 6.31
N HIS A 156 -2.08 11.78 7.51
CA HIS A 156 -3.30 12.51 7.83
C HIS A 156 -3.05 14.00 8.09
N GLY A 157 -3.90 14.86 7.55
CA GLY A 157 -3.89 16.32 7.84
C GLY A 157 -4.57 17.15 6.77
N ASN A 158 -5.00 18.33 7.15
CA ASN A 158 -5.75 19.27 6.32
C ASN A 158 -4.83 19.96 5.30
N GLY A 159 -5.16 19.99 4.04
CA GLY A 159 -4.39 20.48 2.88
C GLY A 159 -3.25 21.49 3.09
N ARG A 160 -2.36 21.65 2.10
CA ARG A 160 -1.15 22.51 2.11
C ARG A 160 -0.15 22.19 3.23
N ASN A 161 0.09 20.94 3.49
CA ASN A 161 0.96 20.42 4.55
C ASN A 161 2.11 19.53 4.05
N GLY A 162 2.32 19.47 2.74
CA GLY A 162 3.44 18.72 2.15
C GLY A 162 3.19 17.24 1.85
N LYS A 163 2.05 16.63 2.24
CA LYS A 163 1.76 15.18 2.01
C LYS A 163 2.01 14.74 0.57
N SER A 164 1.44 15.47 -0.41
CA SER A 164 1.57 15.09 -1.82
C SER A 164 3.01 15.18 -2.32
N VAL A 165 3.76 16.21 -1.91
CA VAL A 165 5.18 16.35 -2.26
C VAL A 165 5.98 15.21 -1.66
N PHE A 166 5.72 14.87 -0.40
CA PHE A 166 6.35 13.74 0.29
C PHE A 166 6.10 12.42 -0.45
N LEU A 167 4.84 12.06 -0.73
CA LEU A 167 4.52 10.83 -1.45
C LEU A 167 5.09 10.80 -2.88
N ASP A 168 5.07 11.92 -3.58
CA ASP A 168 5.61 12.02 -4.92
C ASP A 168 7.11 11.73 -4.96
N VAL A 169 7.87 12.28 -4.00
CA VAL A 169 9.33 12.09 -3.91
C VAL A 169 9.66 10.61 -3.61
N ILE A 170 9.01 10.01 -2.61
CA ILE A 170 9.28 8.61 -2.30
C ILE A 170 8.83 7.68 -3.44
N THR A 171 7.68 7.95 -4.07
CA THR A 171 7.21 7.17 -5.23
C THR A 171 8.22 7.22 -6.38
N GLU A 172 8.82 8.39 -6.63
CA GLU A 172 9.83 8.58 -7.68
C GLU A 172 11.10 7.78 -7.39
N ILE A 173 11.55 7.70 -6.13
CA ILE A 173 12.70 6.86 -5.72
C ILE A 173 12.43 5.39 -6.00
N PHE A 174 11.23 4.91 -5.70
CA PHE A 174 10.88 3.50 -5.89
C PHE A 174 10.77 3.10 -7.37
N GLY A 175 10.57 4.06 -8.30
CA GLY A 175 10.42 3.76 -9.72
C GLY A 175 9.27 2.76 -9.96
N ASN A 176 9.53 1.66 -10.68
CA ASN A 176 8.47 0.68 -10.94
C ASN A 176 8.24 -0.36 -9.82
N TYR A 177 8.95 -0.24 -8.68
CA TYR A 177 8.56 -0.86 -7.42
C TYR A 177 7.35 -0.15 -6.77
N ALA A 178 7.04 1.09 -7.18
CA ALA A 178 5.89 1.83 -6.70
C ALA A 178 4.67 1.59 -7.60
N THR A 179 3.51 1.41 -6.98
CA THR A 179 2.22 1.29 -7.67
C THR A 179 1.19 2.17 -6.96
N ASN A 180 0.38 2.88 -7.74
CA ASN A 180 -0.75 3.63 -7.21
C ASN A 180 -2.04 2.83 -7.40
N ILE A 181 -2.89 2.78 -6.36
CA ILE A 181 -4.21 2.17 -6.42
C ILE A 181 -5.30 3.22 -6.18
N GLN A 182 -6.48 2.94 -6.72
CA GLN A 182 -7.66 3.73 -6.41
C GLN A 182 -8.05 3.53 -4.94
N PRO A 183 -8.50 4.57 -4.21
CA PRO A 183 -8.93 4.42 -2.81
C PRO A 183 -9.97 3.31 -2.62
N GLN A 184 -10.89 3.18 -3.57
CA GLN A 184 -11.96 2.18 -3.57
C GLN A 184 -11.44 0.73 -3.55
N THR A 185 -10.18 0.51 -3.92
CA THR A 185 -9.57 -0.84 -3.91
C THR A 185 -9.50 -1.42 -2.50
N ILE A 186 -9.25 -0.57 -1.49
CA ILE A 186 -9.13 -0.97 -0.07
C ILE A 186 -10.31 -0.49 0.78
N MET A 187 -11.38 -0.01 0.15
CA MET A 187 -12.62 0.37 0.83
C MET A 187 -13.70 -0.70 0.59
N VAL A 188 -14.67 -0.77 1.51
CA VAL A 188 -15.79 -1.69 1.39
C VAL A 188 -16.59 -1.37 0.11
N LYS A 189 -16.67 -2.32 -0.80
CA LYS A 189 -17.44 -2.22 -2.05
C LYS A 189 -18.88 -2.66 -1.79
N GLN A 190 -19.84 -1.93 -2.35
CA GLN A 190 -21.27 -2.31 -2.28
C GLN A 190 -21.59 -3.54 -3.13
N GLN A 191 -20.83 -3.81 -4.18
CA GLN A 191 -20.93 -4.99 -5.01
C GLN A 191 -19.53 -5.52 -5.34
N SER A 192 -19.26 -6.77 -5.01
CA SER A 192 -18.06 -7.48 -5.46
C SER A 192 -18.33 -8.08 -6.83
N SER A 193 -18.00 -7.38 -7.90
CA SER A 193 -18.12 -7.93 -9.23
C SER A 193 -16.76 -8.02 -9.91
N GLY A 194 -16.30 -9.23 -10.14
CA GLY A 194 -15.30 -9.49 -11.15
C GLY A 194 -13.84 -9.56 -10.66
N ALA A 195 -12.95 -9.58 -11.64
CA ALA A 195 -11.52 -9.71 -11.47
C ALA A 195 -10.94 -8.59 -10.60
N ASN A 196 -10.11 -8.96 -9.62
CA ASN A 196 -9.39 -8.01 -8.76
C ASN A 196 -8.12 -7.51 -9.45
N SER A 197 -8.27 -6.94 -10.66
CA SER A 197 -7.13 -6.46 -11.47
C SER A 197 -6.28 -5.42 -10.74
N ASP A 198 -6.90 -4.61 -9.87
CA ASP A 198 -6.17 -3.65 -9.04
C ASP A 198 -5.25 -4.34 -8.03
N ILE A 199 -5.68 -5.49 -7.49
CA ILE A 199 -4.87 -6.30 -6.58
C ILE A 199 -3.81 -7.08 -7.37
N ALA A 200 -4.14 -7.62 -8.55
CA ALA A 200 -3.20 -8.34 -9.40
C ALA A 200 -1.96 -7.50 -9.79
N ARG A 201 -2.12 -6.19 -9.96
CA ARG A 201 -1.02 -5.25 -10.26
C ARG A 201 -0.04 -5.03 -9.12
N LEU A 202 -0.35 -5.50 -7.91
CA LEU A 202 0.49 -5.30 -6.71
C LEU A 202 1.60 -6.35 -6.60
N ASP A 203 1.57 -7.39 -7.42
CA ASP A 203 2.62 -8.40 -7.45
C ASP A 203 3.99 -7.77 -7.78
N GLY A 204 4.99 -8.07 -6.95
CA GLY A 204 6.34 -7.52 -7.03
C GLY A 204 6.46 -6.02 -6.65
N ALA A 205 5.39 -5.33 -6.26
CA ALA A 205 5.48 -3.98 -5.72
C ALA A 205 6.13 -3.98 -4.31
N ARG A 206 6.74 -2.84 -3.94
CA ARG A 206 7.31 -2.56 -2.60
C ARG A 206 6.59 -1.40 -1.92
N LEU A 207 6.14 -0.45 -2.70
CA LEU A 207 5.40 0.73 -2.26
C LEU A 207 4.06 0.78 -2.97
N VAL A 208 2.98 0.74 -2.22
CA VAL A 208 1.63 0.94 -2.77
C VAL A 208 1.06 2.22 -2.19
N THR A 209 0.84 3.19 -3.05
CA THR A 209 0.27 4.48 -2.66
C THR A 209 -1.20 4.57 -3.02
N THR A 210 -1.98 5.24 -2.18
CA THR A 210 -3.34 5.64 -2.50
C THR A 210 -3.60 7.04 -1.97
N THR A 211 -4.51 7.73 -2.63
CA THR A 211 -4.89 9.09 -2.26
C THR A 211 -6.25 9.09 -1.58
N GLU A 212 -6.72 10.28 -1.28
CA GLU A 212 -7.90 10.57 -0.49
C GLU A 212 -9.14 9.79 -0.94
N PRO A 213 -9.71 8.95 -0.07
CA PRO A 213 -11.05 8.41 -0.28
C PRO A 213 -12.10 9.52 -0.09
N ASN A 214 -13.31 9.32 -0.60
CA ASN A 214 -14.43 10.20 -0.29
C ASN A 214 -14.68 10.18 1.23
N GLU A 215 -15.18 11.28 1.76
CA GLU A 215 -15.60 11.36 3.16
C GLU A 215 -16.68 10.31 3.49
N GLY A 216 -16.63 9.74 4.68
CA GLY A 216 -17.60 8.76 5.16
C GLY A 216 -17.46 7.36 4.57
N VAL A 217 -16.44 7.05 3.80
CA VAL A 217 -16.20 5.69 3.28
C VAL A 217 -15.56 4.79 4.32
N ARG A 218 -15.91 3.51 4.25
CA ARG A 218 -15.45 2.49 5.20
C ARG A 218 -14.25 1.71 4.66
N LEU A 219 -13.21 1.55 5.50
CA LEU A 219 -12.07 0.70 5.19
C LEU A 219 -12.50 -0.78 5.12
N ASP A 220 -12.00 -1.52 4.14
CA ASP A 220 -12.10 -2.98 4.11
C ASP A 220 -11.01 -3.57 5.00
N GLU A 221 -11.35 -3.73 6.27
CA GLU A 221 -10.43 -4.18 7.31
C GLU A 221 -9.89 -5.59 7.05
N GLY A 222 -10.73 -6.46 6.46
CA GLY A 222 -10.34 -7.82 6.08
C GLY A 222 -9.27 -7.81 5.01
N LEU A 223 -9.50 -7.05 3.96
CA LEU A 223 -8.54 -6.90 2.86
C LEU A 223 -7.24 -6.24 3.32
N VAL A 224 -7.31 -5.17 4.13
CA VAL A 224 -6.10 -4.52 4.67
C VAL A 224 -5.30 -5.48 5.54
N LYS A 225 -5.95 -6.29 6.40
CA LYS A 225 -5.28 -7.32 7.20
C LYS A 225 -4.59 -8.36 6.31
N GLN A 226 -5.23 -8.80 5.24
CA GLN A 226 -4.65 -9.74 4.28
C GLN A 226 -3.45 -9.13 3.54
N LEU A 227 -3.59 -7.91 3.01
CA LEU A 227 -2.54 -7.23 2.24
C LEU A 227 -1.31 -6.85 3.08
N THR A 228 -1.47 -6.68 4.40
CA THR A 228 -0.37 -6.33 5.32
C THR A 228 0.13 -7.52 6.13
N GLY A 229 -0.60 -8.64 6.14
CA GLY A 229 -0.34 -9.77 7.02
C GLY A 229 0.75 -10.73 6.56
N GLY A 230 1.19 -10.63 5.30
CA GLY A 230 2.09 -11.62 4.70
C GLY A 230 1.38 -12.91 4.29
N ASP A 231 0.06 -12.92 4.27
CA ASP A 231 -0.74 -14.04 3.77
C ASP A 231 -0.77 -14.04 2.25
N LYS A 232 -0.92 -15.24 1.66
CA LYS A 232 -1.08 -15.42 0.23
C LYS A 232 -2.36 -14.74 -0.27
N VAL A 233 -2.26 -13.99 -1.34
CA VAL A 233 -3.35 -13.28 -1.98
C VAL A 233 -3.62 -13.88 -3.36
N THR A 234 -4.86 -14.30 -3.60
CA THR A 234 -5.33 -14.76 -4.91
C THR A 234 -5.88 -13.56 -5.69
N ALA A 235 -5.38 -13.37 -6.90
CA ALA A 235 -5.80 -12.29 -7.78
C ALA A 235 -5.85 -12.76 -9.24
N ARG A 236 -6.49 -11.98 -10.11
CA ARG A 236 -6.47 -12.23 -11.57
C ARG A 236 -6.57 -10.93 -12.36
N PHE A 237 -5.93 -10.88 -13.48
CA PHE A 237 -6.22 -9.88 -14.49
C PHE A 237 -7.51 -10.21 -15.26
N LEU A 238 -8.08 -9.20 -15.89
CA LEU A 238 -9.28 -9.41 -16.71
C LEU A 238 -8.98 -10.39 -17.84
N TYR A 239 -9.83 -11.41 -17.99
CA TYR A 239 -9.70 -12.51 -18.97
C TYR A 239 -8.49 -13.44 -18.78
N GLU A 240 -7.82 -13.39 -17.63
CA GLU A 240 -6.72 -14.31 -17.30
C GLU A 240 -7.11 -15.28 -16.17
N ASN A 241 -6.30 -16.32 -15.99
CA ASN A 241 -6.46 -17.25 -14.88
C ASN A 241 -6.06 -16.58 -13.55
N GLU A 242 -6.59 -17.11 -12.46
CA GLU A 242 -6.18 -16.71 -11.11
C GLU A 242 -4.75 -17.16 -10.83
N PHE A 243 -4.03 -16.33 -10.09
CA PHE A 243 -2.72 -16.64 -9.57
C PHE A 243 -2.58 -16.15 -8.13
N ASP A 244 -1.67 -16.78 -7.42
CA ASP A 244 -1.37 -16.45 -6.03
C ASP A 244 -0.03 -15.71 -5.94
N PHE A 245 0.04 -14.68 -5.11
CA PHE A 245 1.28 -14.02 -4.77
C PHE A 245 1.35 -13.67 -3.27
N MET A 246 2.58 -13.46 -2.78
CA MET A 246 2.83 -12.97 -1.42
C MET A 246 3.03 -11.46 -1.46
N PRO A 247 2.26 -10.67 -0.72
CA PRO A 247 2.50 -9.23 -0.63
C PRO A 247 3.91 -8.91 -0.14
N GLN A 248 4.60 -8.03 -0.87
CA GLN A 248 5.93 -7.53 -0.53
C GLN A 248 5.95 -6.02 -0.30
N PHE A 249 4.79 -5.40 -0.34
CA PHE A 249 4.63 -3.94 -0.32
C PHE A 249 4.14 -3.42 1.03
N LYS A 250 4.36 -2.13 1.23
CA LYS A 250 3.74 -1.34 2.29
C LYS A 250 2.70 -0.41 1.69
N LEU A 251 1.53 -0.36 2.35
CA LEU A 251 0.44 0.53 1.99
C LEU A 251 0.68 1.92 2.59
N TRP A 252 0.67 2.95 1.74
CA TRP A 252 0.78 4.35 2.12
C TRP A 252 -0.43 5.13 1.60
N MET A 253 -1.24 5.65 2.50
CA MET A 253 -2.43 6.44 2.15
C MET A 253 -2.27 7.89 2.57
N ALA A 254 -2.47 8.83 1.64
CA ALA A 254 -2.57 10.25 1.98
C ALA A 254 -4.05 10.65 2.02
N THR A 255 -4.49 11.20 3.14
CA THR A 255 -5.90 11.58 3.30
C THR A 255 -6.07 12.83 4.17
N ASN A 256 -7.14 13.58 3.91
CA ASN A 256 -7.63 14.62 4.81
C ASN A 256 -8.75 14.06 5.71
N HIS A 257 -9.42 12.99 5.30
CA HIS A 257 -10.51 12.36 6.05
C HIS A 257 -10.16 10.91 6.38
N LYS A 258 -10.14 10.58 7.66
CA LYS A 258 -9.88 9.21 8.12
C LYS A 258 -11.03 8.30 7.67
N PRO A 259 -10.75 7.13 7.04
CA PRO A 259 -11.81 6.16 6.69
C PRO A 259 -12.53 5.63 7.93
N ILE A 260 -13.80 5.28 7.80
CA ILE A 260 -14.54 4.66 8.89
C ILE A 260 -14.02 3.26 9.17
N ILE A 261 -13.65 2.98 10.42
CA ILE A 261 -13.24 1.67 10.92
C ILE A 261 -14.30 1.18 11.91
N ARG A 262 -14.85 0.01 11.66
CA ARG A 262 -15.91 -0.58 12.49
C ARG A 262 -15.43 -1.72 13.39
N GLY A 263 -14.24 -2.23 13.14
CA GLY A 263 -13.61 -3.26 13.93
C GLY A 263 -13.15 -2.72 15.27
N THR A 264 -13.61 -3.32 16.36
CA THR A 264 -13.17 -3.02 17.72
C THR A 264 -11.98 -3.90 18.14
N ASP A 265 -11.59 -4.86 17.30
CA ASP A 265 -10.49 -5.76 17.58
C ASP A 265 -9.12 -5.08 17.34
N ASP A 266 -8.14 -5.41 18.16
CA ASP A 266 -6.80 -4.87 18.07
C ASP A 266 -6.08 -5.25 16.76
N GLY A 267 -6.62 -6.22 16.03
CA GLY A 267 -6.01 -6.73 14.79
C GLY A 267 -5.92 -5.71 13.69
N ILE A 268 -6.90 -4.80 13.54
CA ILE A 268 -6.81 -3.71 12.57
C ILE A 268 -6.06 -2.52 13.15
N TRP A 269 -6.35 -2.12 14.41
CA TRP A 269 -5.80 -0.92 15.01
C TRP A 269 -4.27 -0.95 15.13
N ARG A 270 -3.68 -2.08 15.52
CA ARG A 270 -2.22 -2.25 15.60
C ARG A 270 -1.51 -2.12 14.26
N ARG A 271 -2.26 -2.26 13.14
CA ARG A 271 -1.72 -2.14 11.78
C ARG A 271 -1.71 -0.72 11.25
N LEU A 272 -2.34 0.22 11.93
CA LEU A 272 -2.47 1.59 11.45
C LEU A 272 -1.45 2.50 12.12
N ALA A 273 -0.55 3.05 11.32
CA ALA A 273 0.37 4.10 11.72
C ALA A 273 -0.13 5.43 11.17
N ILE A 274 -0.73 6.25 12.05
CA ILE A 274 -1.29 7.55 11.66
C ILE A 274 -0.20 8.60 11.80
N ILE A 275 0.32 9.05 10.67
CA ILE A 275 1.39 10.07 10.61
C ILE A 275 0.73 11.44 10.48
N PRO A 276 0.82 12.30 11.52
CA PRO A 276 0.17 13.59 11.51
C PRO A 276 0.94 14.61 10.67
N PHE A 277 0.26 15.25 9.73
CA PHE A 277 0.73 16.41 8.99
C PHE A 277 -0.03 17.66 9.46
N THR A 278 0.32 18.13 10.63
CA THR A 278 -0.39 19.22 11.34
C THR A 278 0.01 20.62 10.87
N VAL A 279 1.21 20.76 10.31
CA VAL A 279 1.73 22.06 9.86
C VAL A 279 1.03 22.49 8.58
N GLN A 280 0.39 23.66 8.61
CA GLN A 280 -0.11 24.33 7.40
C GLN A 280 0.92 25.31 6.87
N ILE A 281 1.42 25.06 5.67
CA ILE A 281 2.38 25.96 4.99
C ILE A 281 1.64 27.21 4.51
N PRO A 282 1.97 28.45 4.97
CA PRO A 282 1.39 29.68 4.49
C PRO A 282 1.53 29.81 2.97
N LYS A 283 0.54 30.46 2.32
CA LYS A 283 0.54 30.60 0.83
C LYS A 283 1.81 31.24 0.30
N GLU A 284 2.35 32.20 1.04
CA GLU A 284 3.53 32.98 0.72
C GLU A 284 4.82 32.15 0.79
N GLN A 285 4.81 31.08 1.57
CA GLN A 285 5.95 30.16 1.76
C GLN A 285 5.87 28.91 0.86
N VAL A 286 4.81 28.76 0.07
CA VAL A 286 4.65 27.61 -0.83
C VAL A 286 5.64 27.74 -1.99
N ASP A 287 6.67 26.91 -1.99
CA ASP A 287 7.56 26.78 -3.15
C ASP A 287 6.96 25.83 -4.21
N LYS A 288 6.38 26.40 -5.26
CA LYS A 288 5.81 25.63 -6.38
C LYS A 288 6.84 24.76 -7.13
N ARG A 289 8.15 25.02 -6.94
CA ARG A 289 9.24 24.28 -7.57
C ARG A 289 9.90 23.29 -6.62
N LEU A 290 9.41 23.17 -5.38
CA LEU A 290 10.01 22.30 -4.36
C LEU A 290 10.19 20.86 -4.86
N LYS A 291 9.16 20.25 -5.43
CA LYS A 291 9.24 18.91 -6.02
C LYS A 291 10.37 18.81 -7.07
N HIS A 292 10.50 19.80 -7.93
CA HIS A 292 11.57 19.82 -8.93
C HIS A 292 12.97 19.99 -8.30
N LYS A 293 13.09 20.74 -7.22
CA LYS A 293 14.35 20.89 -6.48
C LYS A 293 14.72 19.59 -5.77
N LEU A 294 13.78 18.93 -5.10
CA LEU A 294 13.97 17.65 -4.40
C LEU A 294 14.38 16.52 -5.37
N ARG A 295 13.95 16.57 -6.62
CA ARG A 295 14.41 15.63 -7.67
C ARG A 295 15.93 15.61 -7.86
N ARG A 296 16.62 16.69 -7.55
CA ARG A 296 18.09 16.75 -7.63
C ARG A 296 18.77 16.01 -6.48
N GLU A 297 18.05 15.76 -5.39
CA GLU A 297 18.53 15.05 -4.22
C GLU A 297 18.07 13.58 -4.16
N LEU A 298 17.38 13.04 -5.18
CA LEU A 298 16.80 11.67 -5.12
C LEU A 298 17.83 10.60 -4.79
N LYS A 299 19.07 10.71 -5.29
CA LYS A 299 20.17 9.78 -4.98
C LYS A 299 20.53 9.82 -3.49
N ALA A 300 20.61 11.01 -2.92
CA ALA A 300 20.90 11.23 -1.51
C ALA A 300 19.72 10.77 -0.61
N ILE A 301 18.48 11.03 -1.04
CA ILE A 301 17.29 10.58 -0.33
C ILE A 301 17.20 9.04 -0.35
N LEU A 302 17.59 8.38 -1.44
CA LEU A 302 17.69 6.93 -1.48
C LEU A 302 18.74 6.42 -0.47
N ASN A 303 19.92 7.05 -0.41
CA ASN A 303 20.93 6.71 0.59
C ASN A 303 20.39 6.88 2.03
N TRP A 304 19.72 7.99 2.32
CA TRP A 304 19.07 8.25 3.60
C TRP A 304 18.01 7.18 3.93
N ALA A 305 17.26 6.71 2.93
CA ALA A 305 16.29 5.64 3.10
C ALA A 305 16.97 4.27 3.37
N VAL A 306 18.11 3.97 2.72
CA VAL A 306 18.90 2.76 2.98
C VAL A 306 19.45 2.75 4.41
N GLU A 307 19.93 3.89 4.91
CA GLU A 307 20.30 4.03 6.33
C GLU A 307 19.09 3.76 7.24
N GLY A 308 17.91 4.24 6.84
CA GLY A 308 16.64 3.95 7.54
C GLY A 308 16.33 2.46 7.59
N TYR A 309 16.58 1.72 6.50
CA TYR A 309 16.45 0.27 6.49
C TYR A 309 17.39 -0.40 7.50
N ILE A 310 18.66 0.00 7.53
CA ILE A 310 19.66 -0.56 8.46
C ILE A 310 19.25 -0.30 9.91
N LYS A 311 18.78 0.91 10.24
CA LYS A 311 18.24 1.26 11.55
C LYS A 311 17.00 0.43 11.91
N TRP A 312 16.06 0.29 10.97
CA TRP A 312 14.88 -0.54 11.16
C TRP A 312 15.23 -2.01 11.39
N ARG A 313 16.13 -2.55 10.59
CA ARG A 313 16.56 -3.95 10.72
C ARG A 313 17.18 -4.27 12.08
N LYS A 314 17.84 -3.28 12.69
CA LYS A 314 18.48 -3.39 14.01
C LYS A 314 17.47 -3.25 15.15
N ASP A 315 16.61 -2.25 15.10
CA ASP A 315 15.84 -1.77 16.25
C ASP A 315 14.31 -1.79 16.02
N GLY A 316 13.82 -2.21 14.84
CA GLY A 316 12.41 -2.08 14.43
C GLY A 316 12.03 -0.65 14.07
N LEU A 317 10.75 -0.40 13.86
CA LEU A 317 10.23 0.93 13.47
C LEU A 317 10.44 1.99 14.56
N GLN A 318 10.44 1.62 15.84
CA GLN A 318 10.54 2.53 16.99
C GLN A 318 9.44 3.60 16.94
N GLU A 319 8.20 3.15 17.05
CA GLU A 319 7.02 4.00 16.93
C GLU A 319 7.01 5.09 18.00
N PRO A 320 7.04 6.41 17.66
CA PRO A 320 7.01 7.50 18.62
C PRO A 320 5.61 7.67 19.23
N GLN A 321 5.54 8.28 20.42
CA GLN A 321 4.29 8.45 21.17
C GLN A 321 3.22 9.16 20.34
N ILE A 322 3.58 10.14 19.53
CA ILE A 322 2.64 10.87 18.67
C ILE A 322 1.85 9.97 17.71
N ILE A 323 2.45 8.91 17.19
CA ILE A 323 1.75 7.93 16.33
C ILE A 323 0.76 7.10 17.15
N GLN A 324 1.15 6.71 18.37
CA GLN A 324 0.27 5.95 19.28
C GLN A 324 -0.92 6.81 19.71
N ASP A 325 -0.69 8.07 20.07
CA ASP A 325 -1.72 9.02 20.47
C ASP A 325 -2.71 9.25 19.32
N GLN A 326 -2.23 9.47 18.09
CA GLN A 326 -3.07 9.64 16.91
C GLN A 326 -3.90 8.38 16.60
N ARG A 327 -3.37 7.20 16.85
CA ARG A 327 -4.11 5.95 16.67
C ARG A 327 -5.21 5.78 17.72
N GLU A 328 -4.93 6.09 18.99
CA GLU A 328 -5.93 6.03 20.06
C GLU A 328 -7.01 7.10 19.90
N GLU A 329 -6.66 8.33 19.50
CA GLU A 329 -7.62 9.37 19.15
C GLU A 329 -8.55 8.90 18.03
N TYR A 330 -7.99 8.35 16.94
CA TYR A 330 -8.77 7.82 15.85
C TYR A 330 -9.68 6.64 16.27
N ARG A 331 -9.18 5.77 17.14
CA ARG A 331 -9.96 4.67 17.70
C ARG A 331 -11.15 5.17 18.53
N THR A 332 -10.92 6.21 19.32
CA THR A 332 -11.96 6.87 20.12
C THR A 332 -13.01 7.54 19.22
N GLU A 333 -12.59 8.28 18.21
CA GLU A 333 -13.49 8.88 17.20
C GLU A 333 -14.39 7.83 16.51
N MET A 334 -13.88 6.61 16.31
CA MET A 334 -14.63 5.52 15.68
C MET A 334 -15.47 4.69 16.66
N ASP A 335 -15.38 4.93 17.97
CA ASP A 335 -16.20 4.25 18.98
C ASP A 335 -17.60 4.85 19.07
N ALA A 336 -18.47 4.43 18.14
CA ALA A 336 -19.86 4.84 18.13
C ALA A 336 -20.63 4.58 19.45
N ILE A 337 -20.14 3.68 20.29
CA ILE A 337 -20.73 3.44 21.63
C ILE A 337 -20.32 4.52 22.60
N GLU A 338 -19.06 4.96 22.57
CA GLU A 338 -18.62 6.04 23.45
C GLU A 338 -19.27 7.36 23.06
N ALA A 339 -19.32 7.70 21.77
CA ALA A 339 -20.02 8.87 21.26
C ALA A 339 -21.53 8.87 21.68
N PHE A 340 -22.19 7.72 21.56
CA PHE A 340 -23.56 7.56 22.03
C PHE A 340 -23.69 7.78 23.56
N ILE A 341 -22.74 7.25 24.34
CA ILE A 341 -22.75 7.43 25.78
C ILE A 341 -22.55 8.90 26.16
N GLU A 342 -21.61 9.59 25.52
CA GLU A 342 -21.33 11.01 25.77
C GLU A 342 -22.52 11.92 25.42
N GLU A 343 -23.22 11.63 24.30
CA GLU A 343 -24.32 12.47 23.84
C GLU A 343 -25.66 12.14 24.49
N CYS A 344 -25.95 10.87 24.77
CA CYS A 344 -27.29 10.44 25.19
C CYS A 344 -27.37 9.96 26.65
N CYS A 345 -26.22 9.77 27.32
CA CYS A 345 -26.18 9.17 28.64
C CYS A 345 -25.28 9.94 29.61
N GLU A 346 -25.49 9.70 30.90
CA GLU A 346 -24.63 10.16 31.98
C GLU A 346 -24.11 8.96 32.76
N ARG A 347 -22.80 8.97 33.08
CA ARG A 347 -22.17 7.96 33.96
C ARG A 347 -22.51 8.31 35.40
N GLU A 348 -23.36 7.52 36.02
CA GLU A 348 -23.81 7.71 37.41
C GLU A 348 -23.74 6.40 38.17
N VAL A 349 -23.06 6.37 39.33
CA VAL A 349 -22.81 5.17 40.11
C VAL A 349 -24.12 4.43 40.48
N GLN A 350 -25.19 5.16 40.79
CA GLN A 350 -26.50 4.65 41.09
C GLN A 350 -27.40 4.49 39.84
N GLY A 351 -26.93 4.94 38.71
CA GLY A 351 -27.66 4.92 37.45
C GLY A 351 -28.02 3.49 37.01
N LYS A 352 -29.22 3.35 36.46
CA LYS A 352 -29.72 2.08 35.98
C LYS A 352 -30.65 2.28 34.79
N VAL A 353 -30.36 1.65 33.68
CA VAL A 353 -31.14 1.76 32.44
C VAL A 353 -31.46 0.37 31.88
N GLN A 354 -32.68 0.17 31.38
CA GLN A 354 -33.08 -1.08 30.76
C GLN A 354 -32.37 -1.26 29.40
N ALA A 355 -31.75 -2.43 29.18
CA ALA A 355 -30.98 -2.71 27.97
C ALA A 355 -31.80 -2.55 26.68
N LYS A 356 -33.07 -2.93 26.66
CA LYS A 356 -33.96 -2.78 25.52
C LYS A 356 -34.22 -1.30 25.18
N LYS A 357 -34.48 -0.47 26.21
CA LYS A 357 -34.71 0.98 26.04
C LYS A 357 -33.44 1.66 25.52
N LEU A 358 -32.29 1.35 26.14
CA LEU A 358 -31.00 1.91 25.73
C LEU A 358 -30.64 1.56 24.27
N TYR A 359 -30.89 0.32 23.85
CA TYR A 359 -30.65 -0.10 22.46
C TYR A 359 -31.58 0.60 21.48
N GLN A 360 -32.83 0.87 21.84
CA GLN A 360 -33.75 1.60 20.98
C GLN A 360 -33.27 3.05 20.75
N ILE A 361 -32.87 3.74 21.82
CA ILE A 361 -32.35 5.10 21.72
C ILE A 361 -31.04 5.13 20.94
N TYR A 362 -30.15 4.14 21.17
CA TYR A 362 -28.95 3.99 20.35
C TYR A 362 -29.26 3.87 18.85
N ARG A 363 -30.29 3.11 18.48
CA ARG A 363 -30.68 2.98 17.06
C ARG A 363 -31.15 4.30 16.46
N ASP A 364 -31.97 5.02 17.22
CA ASP A 364 -32.52 6.31 16.77
C ASP A 364 -31.38 7.32 16.63
N TRP A 365 -30.52 7.46 17.63
CA TRP A 365 -29.32 8.28 17.60
C TRP A 365 -28.38 7.93 16.44
N ALA A 366 -28.08 6.65 16.26
CA ALA A 366 -27.20 6.20 15.19
C ALA A 366 -27.77 6.48 13.80
N SER A 367 -29.11 6.41 13.63
CA SER A 367 -29.79 6.75 12.39
C SER A 367 -29.70 8.25 12.09
N GLU A 368 -29.93 9.10 13.09
CA GLU A 368 -29.90 10.55 12.97
C GLU A 368 -28.49 11.08 12.70
N ASN A 369 -27.47 10.50 13.34
CA ASN A 369 -26.09 10.92 13.22
C ASN A 369 -25.30 10.17 12.12
N GLY A 370 -25.99 9.39 11.26
CA GLY A 370 -25.33 8.64 10.19
C GLY A 370 -24.32 7.58 10.69
N GLN A 371 -24.41 7.19 11.97
CA GLN A 371 -23.52 6.24 12.60
C GLN A 371 -23.91 4.79 12.30
N TYR A 372 -22.96 3.89 12.51
CA TYR A 372 -23.24 2.47 12.31
C TYR A 372 -24.26 1.92 13.29
N MET A 373 -25.38 1.44 12.77
CA MET A 373 -26.40 0.77 13.55
C MET A 373 -25.97 -0.69 13.88
N MET A 374 -25.45 -0.90 15.07
CA MET A 374 -25.11 -2.25 15.54
C MET A 374 -26.37 -3.11 15.73
N SER A 375 -26.23 -4.44 15.54
CA SER A 375 -27.27 -5.37 15.99
C SER A 375 -27.38 -5.36 17.52
N ASN A 376 -28.56 -5.71 18.05
CA ASN A 376 -28.79 -5.77 19.51
C ASN A 376 -27.75 -6.66 20.23
N THR A 377 -27.36 -7.75 19.62
CA THR A 377 -26.33 -8.67 20.17
C THR A 377 -24.97 -8.00 20.24
N LYS A 378 -24.55 -7.29 19.19
CA LYS A 378 -23.26 -6.56 19.15
C LYS A 378 -23.28 -5.41 20.15
N PHE A 379 -24.31 -4.56 20.13
CA PHE A 379 -24.48 -3.48 21.09
C PHE A 379 -24.42 -3.98 22.54
N GLY A 380 -25.16 -5.07 22.83
CA GLY A 380 -25.16 -5.67 24.18
C GLY A 380 -23.82 -6.22 24.63
N ARG A 381 -22.96 -6.64 23.70
CA ARG A 381 -21.59 -7.07 23.99
C ARG A 381 -20.66 -5.89 24.26
N GLU A 382 -20.73 -4.83 23.46
CA GLU A 382 -19.89 -3.64 23.65
C GLU A 382 -20.27 -2.87 24.93
N MET A 383 -21.56 -2.67 25.18
CA MET A 383 -22.05 -2.09 26.44
C MET A 383 -21.66 -2.93 27.67
N GLY A 384 -21.64 -4.27 27.54
CA GLY A 384 -21.24 -5.17 28.60
C GLY A 384 -19.74 -5.13 28.95
N LYS A 385 -18.88 -4.60 28.07
CA LYS A 385 -17.46 -4.32 28.37
C LYS A 385 -17.29 -3.05 29.22
N LYS A 386 -18.21 -2.10 29.10
CA LYS A 386 -18.14 -0.76 29.72
C LYS A 386 -18.96 -0.68 31.01
N PHE A 387 -20.07 -1.43 31.11
CA PHE A 387 -21.02 -1.37 32.23
C PHE A 387 -21.42 -2.75 32.72
N HIS A 388 -21.69 -2.86 34.03
CA HIS A 388 -22.16 -4.11 34.61
C HIS A 388 -23.58 -4.42 34.13
N LYS A 389 -23.79 -5.67 33.68
CA LYS A 389 -25.07 -6.17 33.17
C LYS A 389 -25.76 -7.03 34.23
N SER A 390 -26.95 -6.62 34.66
CA SER A 390 -27.73 -7.40 35.65
C SER A 390 -28.20 -8.75 35.07
N LYS A 391 -28.24 -9.79 35.92
CA LYS A 391 -28.87 -11.08 35.58
C LYS A 391 -30.31 -11.05 36.01
N GLY A 392 -31.27 -11.33 35.12
CA GLY A 392 -32.70 -11.37 35.46
C GLY A 392 -33.61 -11.41 34.24
N ARG A 393 -34.92 -11.48 34.47
CA ARG A 393 -35.94 -11.48 33.38
C ARG A 393 -35.91 -10.21 32.52
N VAL A 394 -35.52 -9.11 33.15
CA VAL A 394 -35.28 -7.83 32.47
C VAL A 394 -33.85 -7.42 32.69
N ILE A 395 -33.09 -7.27 31.60
CA ILE A 395 -31.68 -6.91 31.63
C ILE A 395 -31.54 -5.41 31.79
N HIS A 396 -30.68 -4.99 32.73
CA HIS A 396 -30.31 -3.57 32.92
C HIS A 396 -28.80 -3.43 32.90
N TYR A 397 -28.34 -2.26 32.50
CA TYR A 397 -26.99 -1.78 32.73
C TYR A 397 -27.00 -0.89 33.98
N THR A 398 -25.98 -1.04 34.85
CA THR A 398 -25.77 -0.23 36.05
C THR A 398 -24.52 0.63 35.89
N GLY A 399 -24.48 1.78 36.54
CA GLY A 399 -23.41 2.76 36.39
C GLY A 399 -23.66 3.78 35.26
N ILE A 400 -24.86 3.78 34.67
CA ILE A 400 -25.26 4.65 33.58
C ILE A 400 -26.76 4.96 33.66
N LYS A 401 -27.14 6.17 33.31
CA LYS A 401 -28.52 6.62 33.07
C LYS A 401 -28.63 7.38 31.76
N LEU A 402 -29.83 7.49 31.22
CA LEU A 402 -30.10 8.37 30.08
C LEU A 402 -30.15 9.83 30.55
N LEU A 403 -29.78 10.77 29.69
CA LEU A 403 -30.07 12.18 29.89
C LEU A 403 -31.57 12.40 29.86
N GLU A 404 -32.10 13.42 30.57
CA GLU A 404 -33.54 13.70 30.70
C GLU A 404 -34.26 13.85 29.37
N GLU A 405 -33.62 14.43 28.39
CA GLU A 405 -34.15 14.62 27.03
C GLU A 405 -34.39 13.29 26.29
N TYR A 406 -33.64 12.23 26.61
CA TYR A 406 -33.79 10.88 26.04
C TYR A 406 -34.61 9.94 26.94
N GLU A 407 -35.00 10.36 28.13
CA GLU A 407 -35.87 9.57 29.01
C GLU A 407 -37.34 9.57 28.56
N LYS A 408 -37.77 10.62 27.87
CA LYS A 408 -39.13 10.72 27.33
C LYS A 408 -39.24 9.98 26.01
N PRO A 409 -40.32 9.20 25.77
CA PRO A 409 -40.49 8.56 24.47
C PRO A 409 -40.58 9.65 23.39
N PHE A 410 -39.79 9.51 22.32
CA PHE A 410 -39.94 10.32 21.11
C PHE A 410 -41.38 10.13 20.57
N PHE A 411 -42.26 11.05 20.85
CA PHE A 411 -43.53 11.15 20.12
C PHE A 411 -43.12 11.54 18.67
N LYS A 412 -43.25 10.61 17.73
CA LYS A 412 -43.25 10.93 16.32
C LYS A 412 -44.30 12.00 16.10
N LEU A 413 -43.90 13.25 15.91
CA LEU A 413 -44.72 14.22 15.21
C LEU A 413 -44.91 13.68 13.81
N GLY A 414 -46.09 13.13 13.56
CA GLY A 414 -46.45 12.67 12.22
C GLY A 414 -46.51 13.86 11.27
N TYR A 415 -45.85 13.73 10.14
CA TYR A 415 -46.25 14.29 8.85
C TYR A 415 -46.11 13.21 7.80
#